data_b70389fc4e63506f4b7c01f8b83bb3ec
#
_entry.id   b70389fc4e63506f4b7c01f8b83bb3ec
#
_cell.length_a   1.000
_cell.length_b   1.000
_cell.length_c   1.000
_cell.angle_alpha   90.00
_cell.angle_beta   90.00
_cell.angle_gamma   90.00
#
_symmetry.space_group_name_H-M   'P 1'
#
loop_
_entity.id
_entity.type
_entity.pdbx_description
1 polymer ?
#
loop_
_entity_poly.entity_id
_entity_poly.type
_entity_poly.pdbx_seq_one_letter_code
_entity_poly.pdbx_strand_id
1 'polypeptide(L)'
;MYNLDEYLIPLWEGNIVYDESIMVVRNRNGSISLQPLAYKATKIISVKNAALTVTYVEGTDYLLQDGMLKIQDNGNIFVMDYDDYFPVNPKEGEAFSTYFGFTVWHEGAYFHDRQIVVTYEHKESDIYFPGIVKGDLVVFDKLRKKENLNMLFLGDSITFGWNSSALVDVAPYLPSWDKLTALGIQKRYGYEKVIEGDQDFS
;
A
#
# COMPACT_ATOMS: atom_id res chain seq x y z
N MET A 1 3.74 -14.83 3.14
CA MET A 1 4.65 -14.43 2.04
C MET A 1 3.77 -13.80 0.98
N TYR A 2 4.10 -12.60 0.47
CA TYR A 2 3.32 -11.94 -0.58
C TYR A 2 3.49 -12.64 -1.94
N ASN A 3 2.51 -12.45 -2.82
CA ASN A 3 2.59 -12.90 -4.21
C ASN A 3 3.03 -11.74 -5.10
N LEU A 4 4.27 -11.77 -5.58
CA LEU A 4 4.83 -10.69 -6.41
C LEU A 4 3.95 -10.38 -7.63
N ASP A 5 3.31 -11.38 -8.23
CA ASP A 5 2.48 -11.17 -9.42
C ASP A 5 1.28 -10.27 -9.15
N GLU A 6 0.67 -10.38 -7.98
CA GLU A 6 -0.44 -9.54 -7.54
C GLU A 6 0.01 -8.08 -7.35
N TYR A 7 1.20 -7.87 -6.78
CA TYR A 7 1.76 -6.52 -6.55
C TYR A 7 2.28 -5.84 -7.82
N LEU A 8 2.44 -6.58 -8.90
CA LEU A 8 2.84 -6.04 -10.21
C LEU A 8 1.64 -5.67 -11.11
N ILE A 9 0.41 -5.94 -10.65
CA ILE A 9 -0.80 -5.54 -11.37
C ILE A 9 -1.11 -4.08 -11.00
N PRO A 10 -1.12 -3.16 -11.98
CA PRO A 10 -1.49 -1.77 -11.71
C PRO A 10 -2.93 -1.66 -11.20
N LEU A 11 -3.19 -0.71 -10.31
CA LEU A 11 -4.51 -0.45 -9.72
C LEU A 11 -5.62 -0.24 -10.78
N TRP A 12 -5.27 0.20 -11.97
CA TRP A 12 -6.16 0.46 -13.10
C TRP A 12 -6.30 -0.72 -14.08
N GLU A 13 -5.73 -1.87 -13.77
CA GLU A 13 -5.79 -3.06 -14.64
C GLU A 13 -6.64 -4.15 -13.98
N GLY A 14 -7.66 -4.59 -14.71
CA GLY A 14 -8.55 -5.64 -14.23
C GLY A 14 -9.69 -5.14 -13.35
N ASN A 15 -10.24 -6.03 -12.54
CA ASN A 15 -11.37 -5.79 -11.64
C ASN A 15 -11.09 -6.24 -10.20
N ILE A 16 -9.84 -6.55 -9.88
CA ILE A 16 -9.39 -6.94 -8.53
C ILE A 16 -8.32 -5.97 -8.08
N VAL A 17 -8.51 -5.42 -6.89
CA VAL A 17 -7.48 -4.68 -6.15
C VAL A 17 -6.87 -5.64 -5.13
N TYR A 18 -5.55 -5.75 -5.13
CA TYR A 18 -4.81 -6.61 -4.22
C TYR A 18 -4.22 -5.81 -3.07
N ASP A 19 -4.47 -6.28 -1.86
CA ASP A 19 -3.86 -5.83 -0.61
C ASP A 19 -3.83 -4.30 -0.41
N GLU A 20 -4.95 -3.62 -0.72
CA GLU A 20 -5.11 -2.20 -0.40
C GLU A 20 -4.99 -1.98 1.10
N SER A 21 -4.04 -1.13 1.51
CA SER A 21 -3.73 -0.88 2.91
C SER A 21 -4.70 0.13 3.54
N ILE A 22 -5.20 -0.19 4.72
CA ILE A 22 -6.11 0.66 5.50
C ILE A 22 -5.63 0.77 6.95
N MET A 23 -5.59 2.00 7.46
CA MET A 23 -5.48 2.28 8.89
C MET A 23 -6.87 2.60 9.44
N VAL A 24 -7.35 1.78 10.37
CA VAL A 24 -8.66 1.99 11.00
C VAL A 24 -8.50 2.84 12.26
N VAL A 25 -9.15 4.00 12.30
CA VAL A 25 -9.11 4.92 13.43
C VAL A 25 -10.54 5.18 13.91
N ARG A 26 -10.78 5.14 15.22
CA ARG A 26 -12.06 5.52 15.82
C ARG A 26 -12.33 7.01 15.65
N ASN A 27 -13.58 7.35 15.50
CA ASN A 27 -14.01 8.74 15.64
C ASN A 27 -13.91 9.21 17.09
N ARG A 28 -13.88 10.51 17.32
CA ARG A 28 -13.84 11.10 18.67
C ARG A 28 -14.99 10.63 19.58
N ASN A 29 -16.13 10.26 19.03
CA ASN A 29 -17.28 9.73 19.75
C ASN A 29 -17.21 8.21 20.01
N GLY A 30 -16.09 7.56 19.66
CA GLY A 30 -15.86 6.13 19.83
C GLY A 30 -16.42 5.25 18.73
N SER A 31 -17.18 5.78 17.75
CA SER A 31 -17.68 4.99 16.64
C SER A 31 -16.58 4.68 15.60
N ILE A 32 -16.79 3.64 14.79
CA ILE A 32 -15.96 3.32 13.64
C ILE A 32 -16.76 3.65 12.37
N SER A 33 -16.21 4.52 11.53
CA SER A 33 -16.81 4.83 10.23
C SER A 33 -16.66 3.65 9.26
N LEU A 34 -17.50 3.61 8.22
CA LEU A 34 -17.23 2.75 7.08
C LEU A 34 -15.89 3.17 6.46
N GLN A 35 -15.05 2.19 6.14
CA GLN A 35 -13.74 2.43 5.53
C GLN A 35 -13.89 2.45 4.02
N PRO A 36 -13.67 3.60 3.36
CA PRO A 36 -13.70 3.66 1.91
C PRO A 36 -12.52 2.89 1.33
N LEU A 37 -12.76 2.25 0.20
CA LEU A 37 -11.75 1.61 -0.64
C LEU A 37 -11.50 2.49 -1.87
N ALA A 38 -10.40 2.28 -2.58
CA ALA A 38 -10.09 3.03 -3.81
C ALA A 38 -11.21 2.91 -4.83
N TYR A 39 -11.88 1.75 -4.90
CA TYR A 39 -13.08 1.51 -5.68
C TYR A 39 -14.17 0.90 -4.80
N LYS A 40 -15.44 1.10 -5.18
CA LYS A 40 -16.54 0.41 -4.51
C LYS A 40 -16.42 -1.09 -4.70
N ALA A 41 -16.17 -1.80 -3.62
CA ALA A 41 -16.11 -3.24 -3.65
C ALA A 41 -17.48 -3.86 -3.95
N THR A 42 -17.50 -4.86 -4.81
CA THR A 42 -18.67 -5.72 -5.05
C THR A 42 -18.56 -7.02 -4.26
N LYS A 43 -17.33 -7.40 -3.88
CA LYS A 43 -17.05 -8.57 -3.06
C LYS A 43 -15.68 -8.40 -2.39
N ILE A 44 -15.58 -8.73 -1.13
CA ILE A 44 -14.31 -8.87 -0.43
C ILE A 44 -13.77 -10.28 -0.67
N ILE A 45 -12.53 -10.39 -1.14
CA ILE A 45 -11.84 -11.67 -1.34
C ILE A 45 -11.10 -12.06 -0.07
N SER A 46 -10.39 -11.11 0.54
CA SER A 46 -9.70 -11.33 1.81
C SER A 46 -9.43 -10.01 2.55
N VAL A 47 -9.43 -10.09 3.88
CA VAL A 47 -8.91 -9.05 4.77
C VAL A 47 -7.84 -9.71 5.64
N LYS A 48 -6.64 -9.12 5.68
CA LYS A 48 -5.51 -9.63 6.44
C LYS A 48 -4.84 -8.51 7.23
N ASN A 49 -4.02 -8.85 8.22
CA ASN A 49 -3.08 -7.88 8.78
C ASN A 49 -2.00 -7.54 7.73
N ALA A 50 -1.33 -6.41 7.87
CA ALA A 50 -0.33 -5.97 6.88
C ALA A 50 0.87 -6.94 6.75
N ALA A 51 1.17 -7.72 7.79
CA ALA A 51 2.19 -8.76 7.74
C ALA A 51 1.76 -10.03 6.96
N LEU A 52 0.50 -10.12 6.50
CA LEU A 52 -0.11 -11.26 5.80
C LEU A 52 -0.10 -12.58 6.59
N THR A 53 -0.03 -12.51 7.91
CA THR A 53 0.04 -13.67 8.81
C THR A 53 -1.29 -14.03 9.45
N VAL A 54 -2.22 -13.08 9.51
CA VAL A 54 -3.57 -13.25 10.06
C VAL A 54 -4.59 -12.94 8.98
N THR A 55 -5.59 -13.80 8.83
CA THR A 55 -6.75 -13.56 7.96
C THR A 55 -7.97 -13.34 8.84
N TYR A 56 -8.69 -12.24 8.60
CA TYR A 56 -9.91 -11.88 9.31
C TYR A 56 -11.14 -12.51 8.66
N VAL A 57 -12.20 -12.71 9.44
CA VAL A 57 -13.40 -13.47 9.05
C VAL A 57 -14.57 -12.54 8.81
N GLU A 58 -15.17 -12.62 7.61
CA GLU A 58 -16.41 -11.89 7.30
C GLU A 58 -17.54 -12.33 8.24
N GLY A 59 -18.34 -11.36 8.68
CA GLY A 59 -19.40 -11.56 9.66
C GLY A 59 -18.94 -11.46 11.11
N THR A 60 -17.66 -11.74 11.41
CA THR A 60 -17.06 -11.64 12.74
C THR A 60 -16.23 -10.38 12.88
N ASP A 61 -15.30 -10.16 11.98
CA ASP A 61 -14.32 -9.07 12.04
C ASP A 61 -14.73 -7.88 11.18
N TYR A 62 -15.38 -8.15 10.06
CA TYR A 62 -15.82 -7.13 9.10
C TYR A 62 -17.06 -7.57 8.32
N LEU A 63 -17.67 -6.63 7.61
CA LEU A 63 -18.72 -6.82 6.60
C LEU A 63 -18.45 -5.94 5.39
N LEU A 64 -18.98 -6.34 4.24
CA LEU A 64 -19.12 -5.43 3.09
C LEU A 64 -20.42 -4.66 3.23
N GLN A 65 -20.38 -3.33 3.29
CA GLN A 65 -21.54 -2.46 3.35
C GLN A 65 -21.39 -1.27 2.39
N ASP A 66 -22.32 -1.09 1.46
CA ASP A 66 -22.36 0.02 0.48
C ASP A 66 -21.09 0.17 -0.37
N GLY A 67 -20.39 -0.95 -0.61
CA GLY A 67 -19.11 -0.99 -1.34
C GLY A 67 -17.89 -0.58 -0.52
N MET A 68 -18.07 -0.43 0.79
CA MET A 68 -17.03 -0.07 1.76
C MET A 68 -16.85 -1.18 2.80
N LEU A 69 -15.72 -1.19 3.48
CA LEU A 69 -15.45 -2.13 4.56
C LEU A 69 -16.03 -1.58 5.88
N LYS A 70 -16.90 -2.35 6.50
CA LYS A 70 -17.43 -2.11 7.84
C LYS A 70 -16.68 -2.98 8.84
N ILE A 71 -15.95 -2.37 9.75
CA ILE A 71 -15.27 -3.07 10.84
C ILE A 71 -16.26 -3.36 11.97
N GLN A 72 -16.19 -4.55 12.54
CA GLN A 72 -17.03 -4.96 13.67
C GLN A 72 -16.36 -4.57 14.99
N ASP A 73 -17.10 -3.91 15.88
CA ASP A 73 -16.58 -3.42 17.16
C ASP A 73 -16.03 -4.53 18.08
N ASN A 74 -16.59 -5.74 17.97
CA ASN A 74 -16.17 -6.90 18.77
C ASN A 74 -15.29 -7.88 17.98
N GLY A 75 -14.79 -7.46 16.82
CA GLY A 75 -13.90 -8.26 15.97
C GLY A 75 -12.44 -8.22 16.45
N ASN A 76 -11.59 -8.91 15.72
CA ASN A 76 -10.16 -9.01 16.03
C ASN A 76 -9.29 -7.98 15.27
N ILE A 77 -9.89 -7.15 14.39
CA ILE A 77 -9.16 -6.10 13.67
C ILE A 77 -8.78 -5.01 14.66
N PHE A 78 -7.48 -4.65 14.64
CA PHE A 78 -7.00 -3.52 15.45
C PHE A 78 -7.62 -2.22 14.96
N VAL A 79 -8.15 -1.45 15.91
CA VAL A 79 -8.70 -0.12 15.68
C VAL A 79 -7.99 0.85 16.61
N MET A 80 -7.29 1.82 16.02
CA MET A 80 -6.57 2.84 16.77
C MET A 80 -7.56 3.81 17.41
N ASP A 81 -7.34 4.15 18.67
CA ASP A 81 -8.15 5.15 19.35
C ASP A 81 -7.90 6.55 18.77
N TYR A 82 -8.94 7.41 18.80
CA TYR A 82 -8.86 8.75 18.24
C TYR A 82 -7.72 9.57 18.84
N ASP A 83 -7.58 9.55 20.17
CA ASP A 83 -6.58 10.35 20.88
C ASP A 83 -5.15 9.82 20.71
N ASP A 84 -4.98 8.52 20.38
CA ASP A 84 -3.69 7.93 20.02
C ASP A 84 -3.23 8.38 18.62
N TYR A 85 -4.19 8.54 17.70
CA TYR A 85 -3.87 8.99 16.33
C TYR A 85 -3.79 10.52 16.24
N PHE A 86 -4.64 11.25 16.99
CA PHE A 86 -4.71 12.71 17.04
C PHE A 86 -4.43 13.21 18.48
N PRO A 87 -3.18 13.08 18.97
CA PRO A 87 -2.85 13.46 20.35
C PRO A 87 -3.02 14.96 20.57
N VAL A 88 -3.54 15.35 21.74
CA VAL A 88 -3.76 16.77 22.06
C VAL A 88 -2.46 17.44 22.52
N ASN A 89 -1.64 16.77 23.30
CA ASN A 89 -0.39 17.25 23.86
C ASN A 89 0.73 16.20 23.68
N PRO A 90 1.19 15.97 22.43
CA PRO A 90 2.26 15.01 22.19
C PRO A 90 3.58 15.51 22.77
N LYS A 91 4.47 14.59 23.14
CA LYS A 91 5.85 14.95 23.41
C LYS A 91 6.57 15.36 22.12
N GLU A 92 7.65 16.10 22.29
CA GLU A 92 8.49 16.49 21.16
C GLU A 92 8.97 15.24 20.38
N GLY A 93 8.79 15.26 19.07
CA GLY A 93 9.16 14.16 18.17
C GLY A 93 8.12 13.02 18.04
N GLU A 94 7.00 13.03 18.82
CA GLU A 94 5.99 11.98 18.73
C GLU A 94 4.81 12.31 17.78
N ALA A 95 4.74 13.54 17.30
CA ALA A 95 3.68 13.93 16.36
C ALA A 95 4.07 15.10 15.48
N PHE A 96 3.44 15.18 14.31
CA PHE A 96 3.51 16.36 13.45
C PHE A 96 2.37 17.34 13.76
N SER A 97 2.68 18.64 13.77
CA SER A 97 1.67 19.69 13.78
C SER A 97 1.00 19.77 12.41
N THR A 98 -0.32 19.75 12.38
CA THR A 98 -1.15 19.93 11.20
C THR A 98 -2.06 21.12 11.38
N TYR A 99 -2.76 21.56 10.31
CA TYR A 99 -3.75 22.63 10.40
C TYR A 99 -4.88 22.33 11.40
N PHE A 100 -5.20 21.04 11.62
CA PHE A 100 -6.29 20.58 12.49
C PHE A 100 -5.84 20.11 13.88
N GLY A 101 -4.56 20.27 14.22
CA GLY A 101 -3.98 19.77 15.48
C GLY A 101 -2.74 18.93 15.23
N PHE A 102 -2.55 17.90 16.05
CA PHE A 102 -1.42 17.00 15.90
C PHE A 102 -1.86 15.65 15.32
N THR A 103 -0.98 15.02 14.57
CA THR A 103 -1.13 13.63 14.10
C THR A 103 0.10 12.86 14.55
N VAL A 104 -0.10 11.70 15.18
CA VAL A 104 0.97 10.83 15.65
C VAL A 104 1.96 10.52 14.53
N TRP A 105 3.25 10.48 14.88
CA TRP A 105 4.31 10.13 13.96
C TRP A 105 5.23 9.09 14.58
N HIS A 106 5.48 8.04 13.84
CA HIS A 106 6.44 7.02 14.19
C HIS A 106 7.15 6.50 12.93
N GLU A 107 8.40 6.14 13.10
CA GLU A 107 9.16 5.39 12.11
C GLU A 107 9.08 3.88 12.37
N GLY A 108 9.59 3.11 11.42
CA GLY A 108 9.63 1.67 11.51
C GLY A 108 8.28 1.00 11.28
N ALA A 109 8.03 -0.09 12.01
CA ALA A 109 6.86 -0.93 11.81
C ALA A 109 5.58 -0.41 12.48
N TYR A 110 5.61 0.72 13.18
CA TYR A 110 4.49 1.17 14.01
C TYR A 110 3.14 1.22 13.28
N PHE A 111 3.10 1.88 12.13
CA PHE A 111 1.86 1.95 11.33
C PHE A 111 1.58 0.64 10.62
N HIS A 112 2.62 -0.01 10.09
CA HIS A 112 2.50 -1.30 9.44
C HIS A 112 1.81 -2.35 10.34
N ASP A 113 2.23 -2.46 11.61
CA ASP A 113 1.65 -3.43 12.56
C ASP A 113 0.19 -3.13 12.92
N ARG A 114 -0.31 -1.95 12.58
CA ARG A 114 -1.67 -1.46 12.90
C ARG A 114 -2.59 -1.37 11.69
N GLN A 115 -2.06 -1.70 10.52
CA GLN A 115 -2.81 -1.67 9.27
C GLN A 115 -3.38 -3.06 8.94
N ILE A 116 -4.47 -3.04 8.19
CA ILE A 116 -4.99 -4.19 7.48
C ILE A 116 -4.81 -4.00 5.99
N VAL A 117 -4.84 -5.09 5.24
CA VAL A 117 -4.86 -5.08 3.78
C VAL A 117 -6.09 -5.81 3.26
N VAL A 118 -6.69 -5.25 2.23
CA VAL A 118 -7.95 -5.71 1.67
C VAL A 118 -7.78 -6.06 0.19
N THR A 119 -8.08 -7.30 -0.16
CA THR A 119 -8.20 -7.73 -1.56
C THR A 119 -9.67 -7.86 -1.91
N TYR A 120 -10.11 -7.22 -3.00
CA TYR A 120 -11.54 -7.15 -3.36
C TYR A 120 -11.78 -7.02 -4.86
N GLU A 121 -12.99 -7.40 -5.28
CA GLU A 121 -13.50 -7.19 -6.64
C GLU A 121 -14.27 -5.87 -6.73
N HIS A 122 -14.15 -5.17 -7.86
CA HIS A 122 -14.94 -3.98 -8.21
C HIS A 122 -15.50 -4.07 -9.63
N LYS A 123 -16.38 -3.13 -10.00
CA LYS A 123 -16.98 -3.03 -11.34
C LYS A 123 -16.72 -1.68 -12.01
N GLU A 124 -15.97 -0.81 -11.36
CA GLU A 124 -15.70 0.52 -11.89
C GLU A 124 -14.74 0.42 -13.08
N SER A 125 -15.15 1.00 -14.21
CA SER A 125 -14.36 1.04 -15.45
C SER A 125 -13.73 2.41 -15.69
N ASP A 126 -14.20 3.45 -14.99
CA ASP A 126 -13.74 4.83 -15.16
C ASP A 126 -12.51 5.12 -14.29
N ILE A 127 -11.52 4.25 -14.40
CA ILE A 127 -10.25 4.43 -13.73
C ILE A 127 -9.49 5.51 -14.48
N TYR A 128 -9.04 6.54 -13.74
CA TYR A 128 -8.11 7.52 -14.28
C TYR A 128 -6.82 6.81 -14.69
N PHE A 129 -6.69 6.59 -15.98
CA PHE A 129 -5.45 6.11 -16.59
C PHE A 129 -4.63 7.33 -17.03
N PRO A 130 -3.47 7.58 -16.45
CA PRO A 130 -2.56 8.62 -16.95
C PRO A 130 -2.12 8.20 -18.34
N GLY A 131 -2.67 8.79 -19.37
CA GLY A 131 -2.57 8.36 -20.77
C GLY A 131 -1.24 7.71 -21.15
N ILE A 132 -1.30 6.73 -22.02
CA ILE A 132 -0.09 6.08 -22.55
C ILE A 132 0.68 7.13 -23.36
N VAL A 133 1.94 7.36 -23.00
CA VAL A 133 2.87 8.09 -23.87
C VAL A 133 3.03 7.26 -25.15
N LYS A 134 2.37 7.71 -26.23
CA LYS A 134 2.50 7.10 -27.55
C LYS A 134 3.79 7.63 -28.17
N GLY A 135 4.71 6.75 -28.47
CA GLY A 135 5.95 7.07 -29.18
C GLY A 135 6.92 5.90 -29.16
N ASP A 136 7.77 5.82 -30.15
CA ASP A 136 8.89 4.88 -30.19
C ASP A 136 9.99 5.39 -29.24
N LEU A 137 9.83 5.10 -27.94
CA LEU A 137 10.87 5.39 -26.97
C LEU A 137 12.00 4.38 -27.13
N VAL A 138 13.22 4.88 -27.26
CA VAL A 138 14.45 4.07 -27.34
C VAL A 138 14.55 3.05 -26.20
N VAL A 139 13.99 3.38 -25.03
CA VAL A 139 13.95 2.48 -23.86
C VAL A 139 13.18 1.19 -24.16
N PHE A 140 12.07 1.25 -24.90
CA PHE A 140 11.30 0.04 -25.23
C PHE A 140 12.04 -0.87 -26.22
N ASP A 141 12.85 -0.29 -27.12
CA ASP A 141 13.70 -1.09 -27.99
C ASP A 141 14.80 -1.80 -27.23
N LYS A 142 15.44 -1.12 -26.29
CA LYS A 142 16.41 -1.74 -25.38
C LYS A 142 15.80 -2.89 -24.59
N LEU A 143 14.61 -2.67 -24.03
CA LEU A 143 13.89 -3.71 -23.26
C LEU A 143 13.57 -4.93 -24.13
N ARG A 144 13.07 -4.72 -25.37
CA ARG A 144 12.77 -5.83 -26.29
C ARG A 144 14.02 -6.60 -26.71
N LYS A 145 15.14 -5.92 -26.87
CA LYS A 145 16.44 -6.50 -27.21
C LYS A 145 17.18 -7.08 -26.00
N LYS A 146 16.64 -6.91 -24.80
CA LYS A 146 17.28 -7.29 -23.52
C LYS A 146 18.66 -6.66 -23.35
N GLU A 147 18.79 -5.41 -23.80
CA GLU A 147 20.00 -4.61 -23.59
C GLU A 147 20.00 -4.05 -22.15
N ASN A 148 21.17 -3.76 -21.61
CA ASN A 148 21.28 -3.19 -20.27
C ASN A 148 20.48 -1.90 -20.14
N LEU A 149 19.65 -1.81 -19.13
CA LEU A 149 18.87 -0.64 -18.79
C LEU A 149 19.28 -0.16 -17.40
N ASN A 150 19.78 1.07 -17.33
CA ASN A 150 20.00 1.75 -16.07
C ASN A 150 18.75 2.59 -15.76
N MET A 151 18.16 2.39 -14.61
CA MET A 151 17.02 3.15 -14.12
C MET A 151 17.48 4.04 -12.96
N LEU A 152 17.16 5.32 -13.03
CA LEU A 152 17.38 6.28 -11.96
C LEU A 152 16.02 6.73 -11.42
N PHE A 153 15.78 6.50 -10.14
CA PHE A 153 14.60 6.99 -9.44
C PHE A 153 14.99 8.23 -8.63
N LEU A 154 14.30 9.34 -8.89
CA LEU A 154 14.52 10.60 -8.19
C LEU A 154 13.33 10.88 -7.29
N GLY A 155 13.58 11.21 -6.06
CA GLY A 155 12.53 11.52 -5.08
C GLY A 155 13.06 11.68 -3.67
N ASP A 156 12.19 11.57 -2.72
CA ASP A 156 12.44 11.72 -1.30
C ASP A 156 12.45 10.36 -0.57
N SER A 157 12.23 10.38 0.74
CA SER A 157 12.14 9.19 1.60
C SER A 157 11.11 8.17 1.13
N ILE A 158 10.00 8.60 0.49
CA ILE A 158 8.98 7.69 -0.05
C ILE A 158 9.54 6.92 -1.24
N THR A 159 10.30 7.58 -2.11
CA THR A 159 10.95 6.93 -3.26
C THR A 159 12.02 5.95 -2.80
N PHE A 160 12.78 6.28 -1.75
CA PHE A 160 13.73 5.37 -1.12
C PHE A 160 13.02 4.16 -0.47
N GLY A 161 11.72 4.26 -0.21
CA GLY A 161 10.93 3.21 0.44
C GLY A 161 11.00 3.25 1.95
N TRP A 162 11.24 4.45 2.54
CA TRP A 162 11.23 4.62 3.99
C TRP A 162 9.95 4.06 4.60
N ASN A 163 10.08 3.21 5.62
CA ASN A 163 9.01 2.44 6.25
C ASN A 163 8.36 1.35 5.36
N SER A 164 8.91 1.01 4.18
CA SER A 164 8.50 -0.23 3.51
C SER A 164 8.83 -1.44 4.38
N SER A 165 8.01 -2.49 4.33
CA SER A 165 8.17 -3.63 5.24
C SER A 165 9.50 -4.36 5.07
N ALA A 166 10.10 -4.37 3.86
CA ALA A 166 11.44 -4.90 3.65
C ALA A 166 12.53 -4.04 4.30
N LEU A 167 12.40 -2.70 4.27
CA LEU A 167 13.40 -1.80 4.84
C LEU A 167 13.41 -1.84 6.37
N VAL A 168 12.22 -1.97 6.98
CA VAL A 168 12.09 -2.06 8.44
C VAL A 168 12.13 -3.49 8.99
N ASP A 169 12.50 -4.44 8.13
CA ASP A 169 12.72 -5.87 8.46
C ASP A 169 11.51 -6.54 9.11
N VAL A 170 10.31 -6.30 8.57
CA VAL A 170 9.07 -6.93 9.03
C VAL A 170 8.34 -7.64 7.88
N ALA A 171 7.60 -8.70 8.23
CA ALA A 171 6.76 -9.39 7.24
C ALA A 171 5.72 -8.41 6.64
N PRO A 172 5.39 -8.54 5.35
CA PRO A 172 5.78 -9.59 4.41
C PRO A 172 7.13 -9.36 3.70
N TYR A 173 7.93 -8.37 4.10
CA TYR A 173 9.20 -7.98 3.46
C TYR A 173 9.01 -7.47 2.03
N LEU A 174 7.92 -6.73 1.82
CA LEU A 174 7.62 -6.13 0.52
C LEU A 174 8.61 -5.00 0.24
N PRO A 175 9.35 -5.04 -0.87
CA PRO A 175 10.28 -3.98 -1.23
C PRO A 175 9.57 -2.68 -1.60
N SER A 176 10.33 -1.60 -1.69
CA SER A 176 9.83 -0.30 -2.15
C SER A 176 9.32 -0.33 -3.60
N TRP A 177 8.52 0.65 -3.98
CA TRP A 177 7.86 0.70 -5.28
C TRP A 177 8.84 0.76 -6.46
N ASP A 178 10.00 1.40 -6.30
CA ASP A 178 11.08 1.47 -7.30
C ASP A 178 11.64 0.06 -7.58
N LYS A 179 11.90 -0.72 -6.54
CA LYS A 179 12.33 -2.12 -6.66
C LYS A 179 11.25 -3.00 -7.27
N LEU A 180 9.99 -2.81 -6.86
CA LEU A 180 8.86 -3.51 -7.48
C LEU A 180 8.76 -3.17 -8.98
N THR A 181 8.97 -1.91 -9.37
CA THR A 181 8.98 -1.49 -10.77
C THR A 181 10.10 -2.19 -11.55
N ALA A 182 11.31 -2.24 -11.01
CA ALA A 182 12.43 -2.94 -11.63
C ALA A 182 12.14 -4.44 -11.80
N LEU A 183 11.62 -5.10 -10.76
CA LEU A 183 11.21 -6.50 -10.80
C LEU A 183 10.10 -6.75 -11.84
N GLY A 184 9.12 -5.85 -11.93
CA GLY A 184 8.04 -5.91 -12.91
C GLY A 184 8.57 -5.86 -14.35
N ILE A 185 9.50 -4.96 -14.64
CA ILE A 185 10.17 -4.85 -15.93
C ILE A 185 10.96 -6.13 -16.25
N GLN A 186 11.75 -6.61 -15.27
CA GLN A 186 12.50 -7.86 -15.42
C GLN A 186 11.59 -9.01 -15.82
N LYS A 187 10.50 -9.18 -15.10
CA LYS A 187 9.54 -10.26 -15.32
C LYS A 187 8.84 -10.13 -16.68
N ARG A 188 8.35 -8.93 -17.03
CA ARG A 188 7.60 -8.69 -18.27
C ARG A 188 8.43 -8.92 -19.52
N TYR A 189 9.71 -8.57 -19.49
CA TYR A 189 10.61 -8.66 -20.66
C TYR A 189 11.57 -9.85 -20.59
N GLY A 190 11.47 -10.69 -19.57
CA GLY A 190 12.38 -11.82 -19.35
C GLY A 190 13.83 -11.37 -19.11
N TYR A 191 14.01 -10.33 -18.34
CA TYR A 191 15.30 -9.74 -17.99
C TYR A 191 15.84 -10.37 -16.72
N GLU A 192 17.12 -10.73 -16.70
CA GLU A 192 17.76 -11.20 -15.47
C GLU A 192 18.54 -10.11 -14.73
N LYS A 193 18.77 -8.95 -15.38
CA LYS A 193 19.57 -7.86 -14.81
C LYS A 193 19.02 -6.50 -15.19
N VAL A 194 18.16 -5.96 -14.36
CA VAL A 194 18.03 -4.50 -14.22
C VAL A 194 19.03 -4.11 -13.11
N ILE A 195 19.99 -3.27 -13.44
CA ILE A 195 20.93 -2.74 -12.46
C ILE A 195 20.23 -1.56 -11.79
N GLU A 196 19.82 -1.75 -10.54
CA GLU A 196 19.46 -0.65 -9.66
C GLU A 196 20.72 0.17 -9.39
N GLY A 197 20.69 1.46 -9.70
CA GLY A 197 21.73 2.37 -9.23
C GLY A 197 21.52 2.55 -7.72
N ASP A 198 22.53 2.19 -6.91
CA ASP A 198 22.57 2.56 -5.50
C ASP A 198 22.45 4.08 -5.41
N GLN A 199 21.39 4.54 -4.72
CA GLN A 199 21.28 5.95 -4.36
C GLN A 199 22.06 6.15 -3.07
N ASP A 200 23.31 6.60 -3.18
CA ASP A 200 24.01 7.20 -2.07
C ASP A 200 23.39 8.58 -1.77
N PHE A 201 22.62 8.66 -0.71
CA PHE A 201 22.26 9.93 -0.10
C PHE A 201 23.39 10.33 0.86
N SER A 202 24.41 11.04 0.34
CA SER A 202 25.40 11.76 1.15
C SER A 202 24.93 13.17 1.44
#